data_f28d9c656984a08f0c95cb1912472ed0
#
_entry.id   f28d9c656984a08f0c95cb1912472ed0
#
_cell.length_a   1.000
_cell.length_b   1.000
_cell.length_c   1.000
_cell.angle_alpha   90.00
_cell.angle_beta   90.00
_cell.angle_gamma   90.00
#
_symmetry.space_group_name_H-M   'P 1'
#
loop_
_entity.id
_entity.type
_entity.pdbx_description
1 polymer ?
#
loop_
_entity_poly.entity_id
_entity_poly.type
_entity_poly.pdbx_seq_one_letter_code
_entity_poly.pdbx_strand_id
1 'polypeptide(L)'
;MTEVACSNKMASARAASAAPWIGAAMMTPPAVSAADTMRLARYAPAGWGLVAGLRSGRPARVWSAYSAQWQERYAAQNYVFRDPAIAWGLARTGVARWEDGSIPDPWNIIADARDHGMPYGLACSVVANGARTIGGFARSDRPFRRNEARWLLGYVGRMAASRGEGSGILTRQQRAALVRIAAGERIAEAAHEIGISQSAMKARLRGARKTLGARTTAEAVARARWRGELPTMR
;
A
#
# COMPACT_ATOMS: atom_id res chain seq x y z
N MET A 1 -34.84 39.49 0.82
CA MET A 1 -34.33 38.50 -0.17
C MET A 1 -32.82 38.59 -0.22
N THR A 2 -32.10 38.09 0.83
CA THR A 2 -30.62 38.07 0.82
C THR A 2 -30.11 37.11 1.94
N GLU A 3 -30.35 35.79 1.82
CA GLU A 3 -29.85 34.83 2.83
C GLU A 3 -29.62 33.40 2.30
N VAL A 4 -29.33 33.24 1.00
CA VAL A 4 -29.08 31.92 0.39
C VAL A 4 -27.66 31.75 -0.20
N ALA A 5 -26.82 32.79 -0.17
CA ALA A 5 -25.52 32.77 -0.87
C ALA A 5 -24.32 32.35 -0.01
N CYS A 6 -24.48 32.10 1.32
CA CYS A 6 -23.32 31.80 2.21
C CYS A 6 -23.11 30.30 2.49
N SER A 7 -24.07 29.43 2.16
CA SER A 7 -23.98 28.00 2.53
C SER A 7 -23.18 27.13 1.55
N ASN A 8 -22.87 27.61 0.35
CA ASN A 8 -22.26 26.76 -0.69
C ASN A 8 -20.73 26.90 -0.79
N LYS A 9 -20.10 27.78 -0.01
CA LYS A 9 -18.64 27.96 0.01
C LYS A 9 -17.91 27.09 1.05
N MET A 10 -18.64 26.59 2.04
CA MET A 10 -18.05 25.71 3.07
C MET A 10 -18.10 24.21 2.72
N ALA A 11 -18.88 23.80 1.73
CA ALA A 11 -18.92 22.41 1.27
C ALA A 11 -17.73 22.04 0.36
N SER A 12 -17.09 23.03 -0.29
CA SER A 12 -15.96 22.81 -1.20
C SER A 12 -14.61 22.64 -0.52
N ALA A 13 -14.47 23.03 0.75
CA ALA A 13 -13.19 22.97 1.47
C ALA A 13 -12.95 21.67 2.26
N ARG A 14 -13.94 20.77 2.35
CA ARG A 14 -13.82 19.50 3.08
C ARG A 14 -13.37 18.29 2.25
N ALA A 15 -13.21 18.45 0.94
CA ALA A 15 -12.75 17.36 0.05
C ALA A 15 -11.23 17.14 0.01
N ALA A 16 -10.45 17.94 0.76
CA ALA A 16 -8.98 17.94 0.65
C ALA A 16 -8.25 17.09 1.70
N SER A 17 -8.93 16.23 2.47
CA SER A 17 -8.32 15.41 3.53
C SER A 17 -8.47 13.90 3.35
N ALA A 18 -8.77 13.40 2.17
CA ALA A 18 -8.60 11.98 1.89
C ALA A 18 -7.10 11.69 1.82
N ALA A 19 -6.62 10.66 2.55
CA ALA A 19 -5.23 10.26 2.46
C ALA A 19 -4.88 10.06 0.97
N PRO A 20 -3.82 10.70 0.44
CA PRO A 20 -3.56 10.82 -1.01
C PRO A 20 -3.31 9.47 -1.71
N TRP A 21 -3.32 8.35 -0.98
CA TRP A 21 -3.18 6.99 -1.48
C TRP A 21 -4.52 6.22 -1.60
N ILE A 22 -5.66 6.78 -1.15
CA ILE A 22 -7.00 6.18 -1.30
C ILE A 22 -7.52 6.29 -2.74
N GLY A 23 -7.02 7.27 -3.51
CA GLY A 23 -7.34 7.46 -4.93
C GLY A 23 -6.31 6.90 -5.91
N ALA A 24 -5.29 6.22 -5.44
CA ALA A 24 -4.31 5.58 -6.31
C ALA A 24 -4.95 4.38 -7.01
N ALA A 25 -5.03 4.46 -8.33
CA ALA A 25 -5.66 3.52 -9.24
C ALA A 25 -5.55 2.06 -8.81
N MET A 26 -6.66 1.33 -8.98
CA MET A 26 -6.77 -0.13 -8.90
C MET A 26 -5.71 -0.77 -9.83
N MET A 27 -4.52 -1.01 -9.30
CA MET A 27 -3.48 -1.74 -10.02
C MET A 27 -3.54 -3.20 -9.60
N THR A 28 -3.63 -4.08 -10.57
CA THR A 28 -3.35 -5.51 -10.35
C THR A 28 -1.96 -5.61 -9.73
N PRO A 29 -1.77 -6.31 -8.60
CA PRO A 29 -0.47 -6.42 -7.95
C PRO A 29 0.55 -6.99 -8.95
N PRO A 30 1.65 -6.30 -9.28
CA PRO A 30 2.58 -6.74 -10.33
C PRO A 30 3.34 -8.03 -10.01
N ALA A 31 3.20 -8.54 -8.79
CA ALA A 31 3.84 -9.78 -8.33
C ALA A 31 2.84 -10.94 -8.16
N VAL A 32 1.61 -10.81 -8.67
CA VAL A 32 0.59 -11.87 -8.55
C VAL A 32 0.61 -12.72 -9.81
N SER A 33 0.87 -14.01 -9.66
CA SER A 33 0.72 -14.95 -10.76
C SER A 33 -0.77 -15.10 -11.15
N ALA A 34 -1.05 -15.53 -12.38
CA ALA A 34 -2.42 -15.85 -12.81
C ALA A 34 -3.09 -16.86 -11.84
N ALA A 35 -2.33 -17.82 -11.31
CA ALA A 35 -2.79 -18.77 -10.30
C ALA A 35 -3.18 -18.10 -8.98
N ASP A 36 -2.42 -17.10 -8.53
CA ASP A 36 -2.76 -16.34 -7.31
C ASP A 36 -4.03 -15.50 -7.52
N THR A 37 -4.20 -14.89 -8.70
CA THR A 37 -5.41 -14.12 -9.05
C THR A 37 -6.66 -15.01 -9.01
N MET A 38 -6.61 -16.20 -9.62
CA MET A 38 -7.72 -17.16 -9.58
C MET A 38 -8.03 -17.62 -8.15
N ARG A 39 -7.01 -17.89 -7.34
CA ARG A 39 -7.21 -18.28 -5.94
C ARG A 39 -7.76 -17.17 -5.07
N LEU A 40 -7.31 -15.93 -5.28
CA LEU A 40 -7.87 -14.75 -4.58
C LEU A 40 -9.35 -14.59 -4.91
N ALA A 41 -9.76 -14.65 -6.18
CA ALA A 41 -11.16 -14.58 -6.60
C ALA A 41 -12.00 -15.72 -5.97
N ARG A 42 -11.44 -16.94 -5.84
CA ARG A 42 -12.11 -18.08 -5.21
C ARG A 42 -12.21 -17.93 -3.68
N TYR A 43 -11.15 -17.45 -3.03
CA TYR A 43 -11.09 -17.42 -1.55
C TYR A 43 -11.68 -16.14 -0.97
N ALA A 44 -11.65 -15.05 -1.70
CA ALA A 44 -12.21 -13.76 -1.29
C ALA A 44 -13.15 -13.19 -2.36
N PRO A 45 -14.28 -13.88 -2.65
CA PRO A 45 -15.17 -13.51 -3.77
C PRO A 45 -15.87 -12.17 -3.57
N ALA A 46 -16.03 -11.69 -2.32
CA ALA A 46 -16.59 -10.37 -2.03
C ALA A 46 -15.56 -9.24 -2.07
N GLY A 47 -14.29 -9.57 -2.31
CA GLY A 47 -13.22 -8.60 -2.48
C GLY A 47 -12.08 -8.78 -1.49
N TRP A 48 -11.01 -8.04 -1.76
CA TRP A 48 -9.81 -8.01 -0.92
C TRP A 48 -9.08 -6.69 -1.06
N GLY A 49 -8.27 -6.35 -0.05
CA GLY A 49 -7.36 -5.22 -0.05
C GLY A 49 -6.01 -5.58 0.54
N LEU A 50 -4.95 -4.94 0.07
CA LEU A 50 -3.59 -5.12 0.56
C LEU A 50 -2.92 -3.76 0.80
N VAL A 51 -2.31 -3.62 1.97
CA VAL A 51 -1.45 -2.50 2.34
C VAL A 51 -0.06 -3.07 2.56
N ALA A 52 0.86 -2.84 1.64
CA ALA A 52 2.17 -3.47 1.65
C ALA A 52 3.32 -2.50 1.87
N GLY A 53 4.38 -3.00 2.51
CA GLY A 53 5.60 -2.23 2.74
C GLY A 53 5.43 -1.09 3.75
N LEU A 54 4.55 -1.25 4.73
CA LEU A 54 4.25 -0.22 5.72
C LEU A 54 5.45 -0.01 6.64
N ARG A 55 6.00 1.21 6.61
CA ARG A 55 7.09 1.69 7.47
C ARG A 55 6.70 3.03 8.07
N SER A 56 6.87 3.21 9.38
CA SER A 56 6.53 4.45 10.07
C SER A 56 5.13 5.00 9.72
N GLY A 57 4.14 4.08 9.64
CA GLY A 57 2.74 4.43 9.34
C GLY A 57 2.45 4.75 7.87
N ARG A 58 3.40 4.57 6.95
CA ARG A 58 3.22 4.86 5.51
C ARG A 58 3.38 3.61 4.66
N PRO A 59 2.37 3.26 3.86
CA PRO A 59 2.45 2.13 2.93
C PRO A 59 3.29 2.50 1.71
N ALA A 60 4.07 1.53 1.22
CA ALA A 60 4.73 1.66 -0.08
C ALA A 60 3.74 1.43 -1.23
N ARG A 61 2.74 0.57 -1.02
CA ARG A 61 1.76 0.17 -2.02
C ARG A 61 0.42 -0.20 -1.39
N VAL A 62 -0.66 0.12 -2.10
CA VAL A 62 -2.03 -0.25 -1.71
C VAL A 62 -2.73 -0.82 -2.94
N TRP A 63 -3.46 -1.90 -2.77
CA TRP A 63 -4.32 -2.50 -3.78
C TRP A 63 -5.68 -2.79 -3.18
N SER A 64 -6.72 -2.68 -4.00
CA SER A 64 -8.09 -3.00 -3.62
C SER A 64 -8.83 -3.64 -4.79
N ALA A 65 -9.51 -4.74 -4.51
CA ALA A 65 -10.42 -5.42 -5.42
C ALA A 65 -11.80 -5.60 -4.77
N TYR A 66 -12.16 -4.74 -3.85
CA TYR A 66 -13.53 -4.62 -3.36
C TYR A 66 -14.44 -3.99 -4.41
N SER A 67 -15.76 -4.11 -4.25
CA SER A 67 -16.74 -3.44 -5.13
C SER A 67 -16.53 -1.91 -5.16
N ALA A 68 -16.86 -1.28 -6.28
CA ALA A 68 -16.78 0.19 -6.40
C ALA A 68 -17.61 0.89 -5.31
N GLN A 69 -18.82 0.39 -5.05
CA GLN A 69 -19.71 0.90 -4.00
C GLN A 69 -19.04 0.90 -2.62
N TRP A 70 -18.38 -0.21 -2.24
CA TRP A 70 -17.64 -0.26 -0.97
C TRP A 70 -16.46 0.69 -0.94
N GLN A 71 -15.70 0.78 -2.03
CA GLN A 71 -14.55 1.68 -2.11
C GLN A 71 -14.97 3.15 -1.97
N GLU A 72 -16.06 3.56 -2.62
CA GLU A 72 -16.65 4.90 -2.48
C GLU A 72 -17.11 5.16 -1.04
N ARG A 73 -17.83 4.21 -0.45
CA ARG A 73 -18.26 4.28 0.95
C ARG A 73 -17.08 4.41 1.90
N TYR A 74 -16.06 3.56 1.72
CA TYR A 74 -14.85 3.53 2.53
C TYR A 74 -14.09 4.86 2.47
N ALA A 75 -13.97 5.44 1.27
CA ALA A 75 -13.34 6.73 1.06
C ALA A 75 -14.17 7.88 1.66
N ALA A 76 -15.48 7.93 1.40
CA ALA A 76 -16.38 8.98 1.88
C ALA A 76 -16.40 9.05 3.42
N GLN A 77 -16.32 7.90 4.09
CA GLN A 77 -16.30 7.80 5.55
C GLN A 77 -14.90 7.92 6.15
N ASN A 78 -13.84 8.04 5.34
CA ASN A 78 -12.44 8.04 5.79
C ASN A 78 -12.10 6.82 6.68
N TYR A 79 -12.62 5.64 6.35
CA TYR A 79 -12.49 4.41 7.15
C TYR A 79 -11.05 3.98 7.34
N VAL A 80 -10.15 4.30 6.44
CA VAL A 80 -8.73 3.97 6.53
C VAL A 80 -8.07 4.36 7.86
N PHE A 81 -8.52 5.44 8.49
CA PHE A 81 -7.97 5.91 9.78
C PHE A 81 -8.56 5.17 10.99
N ARG A 82 -9.61 4.39 10.79
CA ARG A 82 -10.39 3.74 11.84
C ARG A 82 -10.66 2.26 11.54
N ASP A 83 -10.14 1.75 10.42
CA ASP A 83 -10.37 0.37 9.99
C ASP A 83 -9.84 -0.62 11.04
N PRO A 84 -10.74 -1.43 11.64
CA PRO A 84 -10.37 -2.36 12.69
C PRO A 84 -9.43 -3.45 12.23
N ALA A 85 -9.51 -3.89 10.96
CA ALA A 85 -8.59 -4.88 10.39
C ALA A 85 -7.18 -4.29 10.21
N ILE A 86 -7.09 -3.03 9.78
CA ILE A 86 -5.80 -2.30 9.70
C ILE A 86 -5.24 -2.10 11.11
N ALA A 87 -6.04 -1.62 12.06
CA ALA A 87 -5.61 -1.39 13.44
C ALA A 87 -5.10 -2.68 14.10
N TRP A 88 -5.84 -3.78 13.95
CA TRP A 88 -5.41 -5.10 14.41
C TRP A 88 -4.10 -5.52 13.74
N GLY A 89 -4.02 -5.38 12.42
CA GLY A 89 -2.86 -5.75 11.64
C GLY A 89 -1.63 -4.89 11.95
N LEU A 90 -1.76 -3.66 12.42
CA LEU A 90 -0.67 -2.83 12.92
C LEU A 90 -0.12 -3.34 14.25
N ALA A 91 -1.00 -3.79 15.13
CA ALA A 91 -0.64 -4.24 16.47
C ALA A 91 -0.15 -5.70 16.50
N ARG A 92 -0.64 -6.55 15.60
CA ARG A 92 -0.45 -8.01 15.66
C ARG A 92 0.00 -8.57 14.31
N THR A 93 0.47 -9.83 14.33
CA THR A 93 0.79 -10.63 13.13
C THR A 93 -0.05 -11.90 13.13
N GLY A 94 -0.16 -12.55 11.97
CA GLY A 94 -0.94 -13.76 11.80
C GLY A 94 -2.29 -13.48 11.15
N VAL A 95 -3.33 -14.13 11.66
CA VAL A 95 -4.68 -14.11 11.09
C VAL A 95 -5.70 -13.80 12.18
N ALA A 96 -6.70 -12.98 11.86
CA ALA A 96 -7.91 -12.77 12.67
C ALA A 96 -9.15 -12.77 11.77
N ARG A 97 -10.26 -13.25 12.30
CA ARG A 97 -11.57 -13.23 11.64
C ARG A 97 -12.42 -12.10 12.19
N TRP A 98 -13.31 -11.56 11.37
CA TRP A 98 -14.23 -10.51 11.81
C TRP A 98 -15.28 -11.04 12.78
N GLU A 99 -15.69 -12.30 12.56
CA GLU A 99 -16.79 -12.93 13.28
C GLU A 99 -16.41 -13.55 14.62
N ASP A 100 -15.13 -13.72 14.95
CA ASP A 100 -14.68 -14.37 16.20
C ASP A 100 -14.42 -13.40 17.36
N GLY A 101 -14.68 -12.10 17.15
CA GLY A 101 -14.49 -11.06 18.17
C GLY A 101 -13.01 -10.70 18.43
N SER A 102 -12.08 -11.27 17.68
CA SER A 102 -10.65 -10.99 17.86
C SER A 102 -10.23 -9.60 17.34
N ILE A 103 -11.10 -8.96 16.56
CA ILE A 103 -10.91 -7.62 16.00
C ILE A 103 -11.94 -6.66 16.62
N PRO A 104 -11.57 -5.80 17.58
CA PRO A 104 -12.46 -4.78 18.11
C PRO A 104 -12.92 -3.80 17.02
N ASP A 105 -14.21 -3.56 16.91
CA ASP A 105 -14.81 -2.65 15.93
C ASP A 105 -15.65 -1.53 16.60
N PRO A 106 -15.03 -0.59 17.31
CA PRO A 106 -15.74 0.46 18.03
C PRO A 106 -16.47 1.46 17.10
N TRP A 107 -16.19 1.39 15.80
CA TRP A 107 -16.77 2.29 14.78
C TRP A 107 -17.81 1.61 13.89
N ASN A 108 -18.16 0.35 14.18
CA ASN A 108 -19.12 -0.45 13.41
C ASN A 108 -18.79 -0.58 11.91
N ILE A 109 -17.50 -0.54 11.53
CA ILE A 109 -17.07 -0.65 10.15
C ILE A 109 -17.26 -2.06 9.60
N ILE A 110 -17.06 -3.09 10.44
CA ILE A 110 -17.35 -4.49 10.09
C ILE A 110 -18.87 -4.67 9.91
N ALA A 111 -19.70 -4.00 10.71
CA ALA A 111 -21.15 -4.02 10.52
C ALA A 111 -21.55 -3.37 9.19
N ASP A 112 -21.00 -2.20 8.87
CA ASP A 112 -21.22 -1.53 7.56
C ASP A 112 -20.75 -2.41 6.39
N ALA A 113 -19.65 -3.13 6.54
CA ALA A 113 -19.18 -4.09 5.53
C ALA A 113 -20.17 -5.25 5.32
N ARG A 114 -20.81 -5.74 6.37
CA ARG A 114 -21.87 -6.77 6.28
C ARG A 114 -23.06 -6.27 5.45
N ASP A 115 -23.50 -5.03 5.69
CA ASP A 115 -24.59 -4.39 4.94
C ASP A 115 -24.22 -4.20 3.46
N HIS A 116 -22.93 -4.19 3.13
CA HIS A 116 -22.40 -4.16 1.77
C HIS A 116 -22.04 -5.56 1.21
N GLY A 117 -22.65 -6.63 1.75
CA GLY A 117 -22.51 -8.00 1.24
C GLY A 117 -21.23 -8.73 1.65
N MET A 118 -20.56 -8.26 2.73
CA MET A 118 -19.31 -8.85 3.24
C MET A 118 -19.46 -9.32 4.69
N PRO A 119 -20.34 -10.30 4.98
CA PRO A 119 -20.57 -10.76 6.36
C PRO A 119 -19.39 -11.51 6.98
N TYR A 120 -18.48 -12.05 6.16
CA TYR A 120 -17.33 -12.81 6.64
C TYR A 120 -16.04 -12.19 6.17
N GLY A 121 -15.17 -11.87 7.11
CA GLY A 121 -13.88 -11.24 6.80
C GLY A 121 -12.70 -11.89 7.50
N LEU A 122 -11.54 -11.71 6.89
CA LEU A 122 -10.25 -12.19 7.36
C LEU A 122 -9.22 -11.09 7.27
N ALA A 123 -8.56 -10.77 8.36
CA ALA A 123 -7.37 -9.94 8.37
C ALA A 123 -6.12 -10.81 8.47
N CYS A 124 -5.10 -10.49 7.67
CA CYS A 124 -3.77 -11.11 7.72
C CYS A 124 -2.72 -10.02 7.90
N SER A 125 -1.73 -10.25 8.75
CA SER A 125 -0.61 -9.33 8.92
C SER A 125 0.72 -10.07 9.04
N VAL A 126 1.70 -9.62 8.28
CA VAL A 126 3.06 -10.19 8.23
C VAL A 126 4.09 -9.07 8.28
N VAL A 127 5.18 -9.30 9.02
CA VAL A 127 6.36 -8.43 9.01
C VAL A 127 7.50 -9.16 8.30
N ALA A 128 8.05 -8.53 7.27
CA ALA A 128 9.22 -9.03 6.56
C ALA A 128 10.12 -7.86 6.14
N ASN A 129 11.43 -8.05 6.22
CA ASN A 129 12.42 -7.03 5.86
C ASN A 129 12.21 -5.66 6.57
N GLY A 130 11.74 -5.69 7.82
CA GLY A 130 11.46 -4.47 8.62
C GLY A 130 10.25 -3.67 8.13
N ALA A 131 9.41 -4.23 7.28
CA ALA A 131 8.16 -3.61 6.82
C ALA A 131 6.97 -4.54 7.09
N ARG A 132 5.82 -3.96 7.34
CA ARG A 132 4.58 -4.68 7.57
C ARG A 132 3.73 -4.71 6.30
N THR A 133 3.07 -5.84 6.08
CA THR A 133 2.05 -5.99 5.03
C THR A 133 0.78 -6.50 5.68
N ILE A 134 -0.33 -5.84 5.40
CA ILE A 134 -1.66 -6.17 5.94
C ILE A 134 -2.57 -6.48 4.76
N GLY A 135 -3.31 -7.60 4.85
CA GLY A 135 -4.34 -7.98 3.89
C GLY A 135 -5.70 -8.10 4.57
N GLY A 136 -6.72 -7.53 3.95
CA GLY A 136 -8.12 -7.74 4.28
C GLY A 136 -8.80 -8.53 3.17
N PHE A 137 -9.58 -9.55 3.52
CA PHE A 137 -10.25 -10.46 2.57
C PHE A 137 -11.70 -10.65 3.00
N ALA A 138 -12.64 -10.66 2.05
CA ALA A 138 -14.06 -10.78 2.36
C ALA A 138 -14.77 -11.84 1.53
N ARG A 139 -15.81 -12.44 2.14
CA ARG A 139 -16.72 -13.41 1.54
C ARG A 139 -18.17 -13.06 1.87
N SER A 140 -19.08 -13.45 0.97
CA SER A 140 -20.52 -13.26 1.14
C SER A 140 -21.25 -14.54 1.60
N ASP A 141 -20.64 -15.73 1.40
CA ASP A 141 -21.30 -17.02 1.47
C ASP A 141 -21.09 -17.81 2.77
N ARG A 142 -19.91 -17.72 3.38
CA ARG A 142 -19.52 -18.49 4.57
C ARG A 142 -18.24 -18.00 5.22
N PRO A 143 -17.94 -18.39 6.46
CA PRO A 143 -16.64 -18.13 7.09
C PRO A 143 -15.46 -18.75 6.31
N PHE A 144 -14.28 -18.15 6.46
CA PHE A 144 -13.04 -18.69 5.90
C PHE A 144 -12.67 -20.04 6.56
N ARG A 145 -12.31 -21.03 5.75
CA ARG A 145 -11.75 -22.29 6.24
C ARG A 145 -10.30 -22.13 6.67
N ARG A 146 -9.79 -23.03 7.51
CA ARG A 146 -8.39 -22.98 7.99
C ARG A 146 -7.35 -23.02 6.87
N ASN A 147 -7.57 -23.84 5.85
CA ASN A 147 -6.66 -23.94 4.69
C ASN A 147 -6.66 -22.67 3.84
N GLU A 148 -7.82 -22.02 3.68
CA GLU A 148 -7.94 -20.74 2.97
C GLU A 148 -7.21 -19.63 3.73
N ALA A 149 -7.45 -19.53 5.04
CA ALA A 149 -6.76 -18.56 5.91
C ALA A 149 -5.22 -18.76 5.90
N ARG A 150 -4.76 -20.02 5.95
CA ARG A 150 -3.33 -20.34 5.85
C ARG A 150 -2.75 -19.93 4.50
N TRP A 151 -3.46 -20.19 3.40
CA TRP A 151 -3.02 -19.81 2.08
C TRP A 151 -2.96 -18.28 1.92
N LEU A 152 -4.00 -17.56 2.39
CA LEU A 152 -4.05 -16.09 2.36
C LEU A 152 -2.94 -15.46 3.19
N LEU A 153 -2.64 -16.00 4.37
CA LEU A 153 -1.49 -15.56 5.17
C LEU A 153 -0.17 -15.78 4.43
N GLY A 154 0.01 -16.95 3.82
CA GLY A 154 1.18 -17.25 2.98
C GLY A 154 1.29 -16.32 1.77
N TYR A 155 0.16 -15.96 1.14
CA TYR A 155 0.11 -14.99 0.07
C TYR A 155 0.57 -13.61 0.53
N VAL A 156 0.03 -13.10 1.66
CA VAL A 156 0.49 -11.83 2.27
C VAL A 156 1.98 -11.90 2.62
N GLY A 157 2.47 -13.06 3.09
CA GLY A 157 3.90 -13.29 3.35
C GLY A 157 4.77 -13.20 2.10
N ARG A 158 4.34 -13.79 0.98
CA ARG A 158 5.04 -13.65 -0.31
C ARG A 158 5.05 -12.19 -0.78
N MET A 159 3.93 -11.48 -0.65
CA MET A 159 3.84 -10.04 -0.96
C MET A 159 4.76 -9.19 -0.05
N ALA A 160 4.87 -9.53 1.21
CA ALA A 160 5.78 -8.87 2.16
C ALA A 160 7.25 -9.17 1.87
N ALA A 161 7.57 -10.40 1.46
CA ALA A 161 8.93 -10.84 1.12
C ALA A 161 9.38 -10.36 -0.26
N SER A 162 8.44 -10.17 -1.20
CA SER A 162 8.76 -9.65 -2.52
C SER A 162 9.36 -8.25 -2.35
N ARG A 163 10.68 -8.20 -2.30
CA ARG A 163 11.40 -6.95 -2.56
C ARG A 163 10.95 -6.54 -3.94
N GLY A 164 10.29 -5.40 -4.05
CA GLY A 164 9.79 -4.92 -5.33
C GLY A 164 10.93 -4.75 -6.34
N GLU A 165 11.39 -5.85 -6.91
CA GLU A 165 12.11 -5.82 -8.16
C GLU A 165 11.12 -5.33 -9.21
N GLY A 166 11.11 -4.03 -9.43
CA GLY A 166 10.32 -3.39 -10.48
C GLY A 166 9.03 -2.67 -10.09
N SER A 167 8.60 -2.62 -8.82
CA SER A 167 7.34 -1.94 -8.44
C SER A 167 7.50 -0.56 -7.78
N GLY A 168 8.71 -0.05 -7.69
CA GLY A 168 8.96 1.37 -7.41
C GLY A 168 8.77 2.19 -8.69
N ILE A 169 8.51 3.47 -8.55
CA ILE A 169 8.48 4.37 -9.72
C ILE A 169 9.88 4.53 -10.34
N LEU A 170 10.92 4.17 -9.59
CA LEU A 170 12.31 4.16 -10.07
C LEU A 170 12.63 2.83 -10.74
N THR A 171 13.31 2.88 -11.89
CA THR A 171 13.91 1.70 -12.47
C THR A 171 15.02 1.14 -11.56
N ARG A 172 15.35 -0.14 -11.71
CA ARG A 172 16.47 -0.77 -10.99
C ARG A 172 17.78 0.04 -11.11
N GLN A 173 18.05 0.55 -12.31
CA GLN A 173 19.25 1.35 -12.60
C GLN A 173 19.22 2.73 -11.92
N GLN A 174 18.05 3.40 -11.92
CA GLN A 174 17.86 4.68 -11.24
C GLN A 174 18.01 4.52 -9.72
N ARG A 175 17.43 3.45 -9.16
CA ARG A 175 17.52 3.14 -7.73
C ARG A 175 18.96 2.85 -7.33
N ALA A 176 19.70 2.02 -8.09
CA ALA A 176 21.09 1.73 -7.83
C ALA A 176 21.95 3.01 -7.80
N ALA A 177 21.74 3.92 -8.75
CA ALA A 177 22.44 5.20 -8.78
C ALA A 177 22.13 6.07 -7.56
N LEU A 178 20.85 6.18 -7.16
CA LEU A 178 20.45 6.97 -6.00
C LEU A 178 20.95 6.37 -4.67
N VAL A 179 21.04 5.04 -4.54
CA VAL A 179 21.57 4.38 -3.35
C VAL A 179 23.01 4.80 -3.07
N ARG A 180 23.85 4.85 -4.09
CA ARG A 180 25.25 5.26 -3.99
C ARG A 180 25.40 6.72 -3.55
N ILE A 181 24.64 7.62 -4.22
CA ILE A 181 24.62 9.04 -3.83
C ILE A 181 24.06 9.25 -2.42
N ALA A 182 23.07 8.44 -2.03
CA ALA A 182 22.50 8.48 -0.67
C ALA A 182 23.49 8.00 0.41
N ALA A 183 24.48 7.18 0.01
CA ALA A 183 25.60 6.76 0.85
C ALA A 183 26.71 7.83 0.95
N GLY A 184 26.60 8.96 0.23
CA GLY A 184 27.57 10.04 0.26
C GLY A 184 28.65 9.96 -0.83
N GLU A 185 28.59 8.97 -1.72
CA GLU A 185 29.57 8.78 -2.78
C GLU A 185 29.49 9.91 -3.82
N ARG A 186 30.65 10.32 -4.36
CA ARG A 186 30.72 11.23 -5.50
C ARG A 186 30.33 10.51 -6.78
N ILE A 187 29.86 11.26 -7.79
CA ILE A 187 29.39 10.69 -9.07
C ILE A 187 30.47 9.79 -9.72
N ALA A 188 31.74 10.17 -9.63
CA ALA A 188 32.85 9.39 -10.20
C ALA A 188 33.03 8.05 -9.49
N GLU A 189 33.01 8.06 -8.16
CA GLU A 189 33.13 6.89 -7.29
C GLU A 189 31.95 5.93 -7.51
N ALA A 190 30.73 6.48 -7.44
CA ALA A 190 29.50 5.73 -7.67
C ALA A 190 29.40 5.11 -9.08
N ALA A 191 29.93 5.80 -10.10
CA ALA A 191 29.99 5.29 -11.47
C ALA A 191 30.99 4.12 -11.59
N HIS A 192 32.16 4.25 -10.97
CA HIS A 192 33.20 3.21 -10.93
C HIS A 192 32.65 1.95 -10.24
N GLU A 193 32.06 2.09 -9.05
CA GLU A 193 31.51 1.00 -8.24
C GLU A 193 30.42 0.17 -8.95
N ILE A 194 29.60 0.80 -9.80
CA ILE A 194 28.56 0.09 -10.55
C ILE A 194 28.95 -0.22 -12.01
N GLY A 195 30.23 0.00 -12.37
CA GLY A 195 30.81 -0.38 -13.67
C GLY A 195 30.23 0.40 -14.87
N ILE A 196 29.99 1.71 -14.72
CA ILE A 196 29.47 2.57 -15.80
C ILE A 196 30.26 3.87 -15.94
N SER A 197 30.11 4.56 -17.08
CA SER A 197 30.68 5.88 -17.26
C SER A 197 29.99 6.95 -16.39
N GLN A 198 30.71 8.01 -16.04
CA GLN A 198 30.10 9.13 -15.29
C GLN A 198 28.93 9.79 -16.06
N SER A 199 28.98 9.80 -17.40
CA SER A 199 27.88 10.30 -18.25
C SER A 199 26.62 9.44 -18.09
N ALA A 200 26.77 8.11 -18.07
CA ALA A 200 25.68 7.17 -17.82
C ALA A 200 25.12 7.35 -16.40
N MET A 201 25.99 7.54 -15.39
CA MET A 201 25.57 7.82 -14.01
C MET A 201 24.75 9.12 -13.93
N LYS A 202 25.23 10.22 -14.54
CA LYS A 202 24.48 11.48 -14.63
C LYS A 202 23.13 11.31 -15.33
N ALA A 203 23.05 10.49 -16.40
CA ALA A 203 21.79 10.20 -17.09
C ALA A 203 20.79 9.43 -16.20
N ARG A 204 21.26 8.41 -15.45
CA ARG A 204 20.41 7.68 -14.47
C ARG A 204 19.87 8.60 -13.39
N LEU A 205 20.71 9.49 -12.84
CA LEU A 205 20.29 10.47 -11.82
C LEU A 205 19.31 11.51 -12.37
N ARG A 206 19.49 11.97 -13.63
CA ARG A 206 18.49 12.85 -14.30
C ARG A 206 17.16 12.12 -14.46
N GLY A 207 17.18 10.88 -14.92
CA GLY A 207 15.98 10.04 -15.04
C GLY A 207 15.28 9.87 -13.69
N ALA A 208 16.02 9.57 -12.63
CA ALA A 208 15.48 9.44 -11.30
C ALA A 208 14.83 10.75 -10.79
N ARG A 209 15.48 11.89 -11.01
CA ARG A 209 14.90 13.20 -10.67
C ARG A 209 13.60 13.46 -11.41
N LYS A 210 13.55 13.20 -12.72
CA LYS A 210 12.33 13.34 -13.52
C LYS A 210 11.21 12.46 -13.00
N THR A 211 11.49 11.19 -12.75
CA THR A 211 10.53 10.21 -12.22
C THR A 211 9.97 10.61 -10.85
N LEU A 212 10.82 11.17 -9.99
CA LEU A 212 10.45 11.60 -8.63
C LEU A 212 9.88 13.02 -8.59
N GLY A 213 9.89 13.77 -9.69
CA GLY A 213 9.50 15.17 -9.72
C GLY A 213 10.46 16.09 -8.94
N ALA A 214 11.72 15.69 -8.76
CA ALA A 214 12.72 16.39 -7.96
C ALA A 214 13.57 17.34 -8.80
N ARG A 215 13.89 18.51 -8.25
CA ARG A 215 14.76 19.52 -8.89
C ARG A 215 16.23 19.19 -8.71
N THR A 216 16.62 18.65 -7.55
CA THR A 216 17.99 18.29 -7.21
C THR A 216 18.14 16.80 -6.93
N THR A 217 19.37 16.28 -6.97
CA THR A 217 19.64 14.88 -6.61
C THR A 217 19.42 14.64 -5.12
N ALA A 218 19.74 15.60 -4.26
CA ALA A 218 19.46 15.53 -2.83
C ALA A 218 17.94 15.43 -2.55
N GLU A 219 17.14 16.23 -3.25
CA GLU A 219 15.67 16.14 -3.19
C GLU A 219 15.17 14.78 -3.72
N ALA A 220 15.76 14.26 -4.79
CA ALA A 220 15.43 12.93 -5.30
C ALA A 220 15.71 11.84 -4.26
N VAL A 221 16.86 11.90 -3.57
CA VAL A 221 17.20 10.98 -2.47
C VAL A 221 16.19 11.10 -1.33
N ALA A 222 15.83 12.32 -0.91
CA ALA A 222 14.85 12.54 0.15
C ALA A 222 13.47 11.97 -0.24
N ARG A 223 12.99 12.26 -1.46
CA ARG A 223 11.71 11.75 -1.97
C ARG A 223 11.72 10.22 -2.15
N ALA A 224 12.84 9.64 -2.61
CA ALA A 224 13.00 8.20 -2.75
C ALA A 224 13.01 7.50 -1.38
N ARG A 225 13.68 8.06 -0.37
CA ARG A 225 13.63 7.57 1.02
C ARG A 225 12.21 7.67 1.58
N TRP A 226 11.57 8.81 1.39
CA TRP A 226 10.18 9.02 1.84
C TRP A 226 9.20 8.02 1.23
N ARG A 227 9.42 7.61 -0.05
CA ARG A 227 8.61 6.59 -0.74
C ARG A 227 9.04 5.15 -0.45
N GLY A 228 10.06 4.92 0.37
CA GLY A 228 10.59 3.58 0.62
C GLY A 228 11.35 2.96 -0.57
N GLU A 229 11.74 3.77 -1.55
CA GLU A 229 12.50 3.35 -2.73
C GLU A 229 13.97 3.08 -2.42
N LEU A 230 14.49 3.68 -1.35
CA LEU A 230 15.87 3.49 -0.89
C LEU A 230 15.89 2.84 0.50
N PRO A 231 16.94 2.04 0.81
CA PRO A 231 17.12 1.49 2.13
C PRO A 231 17.30 2.60 3.16
N THR A 232 16.78 2.38 4.37
CA THR A 232 17.06 3.24 5.53
C THR A 232 18.51 2.98 5.95
N MET A 233 19.37 4.00 5.94
CA MET A 233 20.69 3.88 6.55
C MET A 233 20.52 3.74 8.06
N ARG A 234 21.19 2.75 8.62
CA ARG A 234 21.36 2.61 10.08
C ARG A 234 22.37 3.62 10.57
#